data_1d51c223d43feb3c77362c5100ceea5d
#
_entry.id   1d51c223d43feb3c77362c5100ceea5d
#
_cell.length_a   1.000
_cell.length_b   1.000
_cell.length_c   1.000
_cell.angle_alpha   90.00
_cell.angle_beta   90.00
_cell.angle_gamma   90.00
#
_symmetry.space_group_name_H-M   'P 1'
#
loop_
_entity.id
_entity.type
_entity.pdbx_description
1 polymer ?
#
loop_
_entity_poly.entity_id
_entity_poly.type
_entity_poly.pdbx_seq_one_letter_code
_entity_poly.pdbx_strand_id
1 'polypeptide(L)'
;AIIFAVSGVSRANTVVTDIQSGYLDKMLVTPVSRTALLLGMMAADVVLVIVLATLVVFMGFVLGVGFTTGIGGFLTFIAIAAAWGLAFTGFPYFVALKTGNPAAVNSPFLIFFPFAFLTSTFLPRDALSSWLQDVARFNPVTYVLDGLRSLQTGGWDGAEIAQAALAIATFGAITFTMC
;
A
#
# COMPACT_ATOMS: atom_id res chain seq x y z
N ALA A 1 -4.46 5.65 -0.58
CA ALA A 1 -3.01 5.65 -0.85
C ALA A 1 -2.20 6.26 0.32
N ILE A 2 -2.46 7.50 0.76
CA ILE A 2 -1.69 8.18 1.83
C ILE A 2 -1.73 7.41 3.16
N ILE A 3 -2.88 6.88 3.58
CA ILE A 3 -3.05 6.10 4.80
C ILE A 3 -2.11 4.88 4.80
N PHE A 4 -1.96 4.20 3.66
CA PHE A 4 -1.10 3.03 3.52
C PHE A 4 0.38 3.37 3.66
N ALA A 5 0.80 4.50 3.08
CA ALA A 5 2.18 4.97 3.21
C ALA A 5 2.54 5.32 4.66
N VAL A 6 1.63 5.96 5.39
CA VAL A 6 1.84 6.36 6.79
C VAL A 6 1.92 5.14 7.71
N SER A 7 1.05 4.13 7.53
CA SER A 7 1.06 2.93 8.39
C SER A 7 2.35 2.12 8.23
N GLY A 8 2.81 1.88 6.99
CA GLY A 8 4.04 1.16 6.73
C GLY A 8 5.29 1.83 7.30
N VAL A 9 5.39 3.15 7.19
CA VAL A 9 6.49 3.93 7.77
C VAL A 9 6.47 3.86 9.30
N SER A 10 5.31 3.96 9.94
CA SER A 10 5.18 3.89 11.39
C SER A 10 5.70 2.54 11.94
N ARG A 11 5.33 1.44 11.30
CA ARG A 11 5.78 0.10 11.71
C ARG A 11 7.26 -0.14 11.41
N ALA A 12 7.77 0.33 10.29
CA ALA A 12 9.18 0.23 9.98
C ALA A 12 10.04 0.99 11.00
N ASN A 13 9.57 2.10 11.57
CA ASN A 13 10.21 2.76 12.69
C ASN A 13 10.23 1.88 13.95
N THR A 14 9.19 1.09 14.22
CA THR A 14 9.17 0.12 15.31
C THR A 14 10.27 -0.94 15.11
N VAL A 15 10.44 -1.45 13.89
CA VAL A 15 11.52 -2.40 13.56
C VAL A 15 12.90 -1.80 13.85
N VAL A 16 13.12 -0.52 13.52
CA VAL A 16 14.38 0.16 13.86
C VAL A 16 14.58 0.24 15.37
N THR A 17 13.53 0.53 16.13
CA THR A 17 13.60 0.53 17.60
C THR A 17 13.93 -0.87 18.13
N ASP A 18 13.35 -1.92 17.57
CA ASP A 18 13.63 -3.30 17.93
C ASP A 18 15.08 -3.71 17.61
N ILE A 19 15.63 -3.23 16.50
CA ILE A 19 17.06 -3.39 16.16
C ILE A 19 17.93 -2.68 17.20
N GLN A 20 17.66 -1.42 17.48
CA GLN A 20 18.47 -0.59 18.39
C GLN A 20 18.43 -1.07 19.86
N SER A 21 17.30 -1.65 20.28
CA SER A 21 17.13 -2.23 21.62
C SER A 21 17.73 -3.64 21.76
N GLY A 22 18.21 -4.24 20.68
CA GLY A 22 18.68 -5.63 20.64
C GLY A 22 17.55 -6.66 20.80
N TYR A 23 16.30 -6.23 20.71
CA TYR A 23 15.15 -7.13 20.78
C TYR A 23 15.09 -8.06 19.57
N LEU A 24 15.40 -7.53 18.39
CA LEU A 24 15.44 -8.30 17.16
C LEU A 24 16.48 -9.42 17.23
N ASP A 25 17.67 -9.15 17.82
CA ASP A 25 18.73 -10.13 18.00
C ASP A 25 18.28 -11.28 18.91
N LYS A 26 17.54 -10.96 20.00
CA LYS A 26 16.97 -11.97 20.90
C LYS A 26 15.91 -12.84 20.18
N MET A 27 15.12 -12.26 19.30
CA MET A 27 14.14 -13.03 18.51
C MET A 27 14.83 -13.94 17.49
N LEU A 28 15.95 -13.52 16.91
CA LEU A 28 16.71 -14.33 15.94
C LEU A 28 17.44 -15.52 16.56
N VAL A 29 17.63 -15.55 17.87
CA VAL A 29 18.18 -16.72 18.61
C VAL A 29 17.10 -17.80 18.81
N THR A 30 15.82 -17.46 18.71
CA THR A 30 14.74 -18.45 18.75
C THR A 30 14.67 -19.22 17.42
N PRO A 31 14.19 -20.49 17.41
CA PRO A 31 14.11 -21.33 16.21
C PRO A 31 12.97 -20.87 15.28
N VAL A 32 12.92 -19.59 14.93
CA VAL A 32 11.94 -18.99 14.04
C VAL A 32 12.66 -18.52 12.76
N SER A 33 12.10 -18.83 11.60
CA SER A 33 12.67 -18.34 10.34
C SER A 33 12.54 -16.81 10.23
N ARG A 34 13.58 -16.16 9.73
CA ARG A 34 13.59 -14.69 9.53
C ARG A 34 12.42 -14.20 8.67
N THR A 35 12.07 -14.99 7.66
CA THR A 35 10.92 -14.71 6.78
C THR A 35 9.59 -14.80 7.52
N ALA A 36 9.42 -15.76 8.44
CA ALA A 36 8.20 -15.86 9.25
C ALA A 36 8.05 -14.67 10.21
N LEU A 37 9.16 -14.17 10.76
CA LEU A 37 9.15 -13.00 11.61
C LEU A 37 8.70 -11.75 10.84
N LEU A 38 9.30 -11.51 9.67
CA LEU A 38 8.93 -10.38 8.81
C LEU A 38 7.47 -10.47 8.35
N LEU A 39 7.04 -11.64 7.90
CA LEU A 39 5.65 -11.85 7.49
C LEU A 39 4.67 -11.64 8.64
N GLY A 40 5.03 -12.02 9.87
CA GLY A 40 4.22 -11.76 11.06
C GLY A 40 4.04 -10.28 11.34
N MET A 41 5.11 -9.51 11.24
CA MET A 41 5.05 -8.05 11.37
C MET A 41 4.20 -7.40 10.27
N MET A 42 4.40 -7.81 9.03
CA MET A 42 3.62 -7.31 7.88
C MET A 42 2.15 -7.71 7.95
N ALA A 43 1.81 -8.87 8.51
CA ALA A 43 0.42 -9.29 8.73
C ALA A 43 -0.32 -8.33 9.67
N ALA A 44 0.34 -7.81 10.70
CA ALA A 44 -0.25 -6.80 11.59
C ALA A 44 -0.56 -5.50 10.83
N ASP A 45 0.29 -5.10 9.88
CA ASP A 45 0.05 -3.93 9.03
C ASP A 45 -1.16 -4.13 8.11
N VAL A 46 -1.30 -5.33 7.54
CA VAL A 46 -2.46 -5.68 6.70
C VAL A 46 -3.76 -5.55 7.48
N VAL A 47 -3.80 -6.06 8.72
CA VAL A 47 -5.00 -5.93 9.58
C VAL A 47 -5.32 -4.46 9.83
N LEU A 48 -4.32 -3.65 10.16
CA LEU A 48 -4.51 -2.22 10.39
C LEU A 48 -5.02 -1.51 9.12
N VAL A 49 -4.47 -1.84 7.97
CA VAL A 49 -4.91 -1.32 6.67
C VAL A 49 -6.37 -1.69 6.38
N ILE A 50 -6.77 -2.93 6.63
CA ILE A 50 -8.16 -3.39 6.46
C ILE A 50 -9.10 -2.59 7.36
N VAL A 51 -8.74 -2.42 8.63
CA VAL A 51 -9.56 -1.65 9.59
C VAL A 51 -9.71 -0.20 9.12
N LEU A 52 -8.60 0.47 8.78
CA LEU A 52 -8.65 1.86 8.33
C LEU A 52 -9.39 2.02 7.00
N ALA A 53 -9.18 1.12 6.04
CA ALA A 53 -9.91 1.14 4.77
C ALA A 53 -11.41 0.95 4.98
N THR A 54 -11.81 0.03 5.88
CA THR A 54 -13.22 -0.21 6.23
C THR A 54 -13.84 1.02 6.87
N LEU A 55 -13.13 1.69 7.80
CA LEU A 55 -13.60 2.94 8.42
C LEU A 55 -13.81 4.05 7.39
N VAL A 56 -12.85 4.24 6.46
CA VAL A 56 -12.97 5.26 5.41
C VAL A 56 -14.14 4.96 4.49
N VAL A 57 -14.33 3.71 4.09
CA VAL A 57 -15.47 3.31 3.25
C VAL A 57 -16.79 3.50 4.02
N PHE A 58 -16.83 3.14 5.29
CA PHE A 58 -18.00 3.36 6.11
C PHE A 58 -18.38 4.86 6.22
N MET A 59 -17.40 5.73 6.40
CA MET A 59 -17.60 7.18 6.33
C MET A 59 -18.12 7.62 4.96
N GLY A 60 -17.61 7.03 3.88
CA GLY A 60 -18.13 7.25 2.53
C GLY A 60 -19.62 6.88 2.39
N PHE A 61 -20.03 5.75 2.95
CA PHE A 61 -21.44 5.35 2.98
C PHE A 61 -22.33 6.36 3.72
N VAL A 62 -21.86 6.86 4.86
CA VAL A 62 -22.58 7.89 5.63
C VAL A 62 -22.75 9.19 4.80
N LEU A 63 -21.78 9.50 3.95
CA LEU A 63 -21.82 10.65 3.03
C LEU A 63 -22.60 10.38 1.73
N GLY A 64 -23.20 9.19 1.58
CA GLY A 64 -24.02 8.82 0.43
C GLY A 64 -23.21 8.23 -0.74
N VAL A 65 -21.92 7.93 -0.56
CA VAL A 65 -21.11 7.24 -1.57
C VAL A 65 -21.39 5.74 -1.46
N GLY A 66 -21.96 5.15 -2.51
CA GLY A 66 -22.23 3.71 -2.60
C GLY A 66 -21.26 2.99 -3.53
N PHE A 67 -21.28 1.66 -3.50
CA PHE A 67 -20.64 0.82 -4.50
C PHE A 67 -21.68 0.40 -5.53
N THR A 68 -21.44 0.71 -6.80
CA THR A 68 -22.28 0.22 -7.91
C THR A 68 -22.22 -1.30 -8.03
N THR A 69 -21.13 -1.90 -7.57
CA THR A 69 -20.84 -3.33 -7.58
C THR A 69 -21.35 -4.08 -6.33
N GLY A 70 -22.03 -3.37 -5.41
CA GLY A 70 -22.61 -3.96 -4.19
C GLY A 70 -21.55 -4.50 -3.21
N ILE A 71 -21.95 -5.51 -2.42
CA ILE A 71 -21.08 -6.12 -1.38
C ILE A 71 -19.83 -6.78 -1.99
N GLY A 72 -19.96 -7.41 -3.15
CA GLY A 72 -18.81 -8.00 -3.85
C GLY A 72 -17.74 -6.98 -4.19
N GLY A 73 -18.14 -5.82 -4.69
CA GLY A 73 -17.22 -4.71 -4.97
C GLY A 73 -16.56 -4.16 -3.71
N PHE A 74 -17.30 -4.05 -2.61
CA PHE A 74 -16.74 -3.67 -1.32
C PHE A 74 -15.63 -4.64 -0.86
N LEU A 75 -15.87 -5.94 -0.92
CA LEU A 75 -14.89 -6.96 -0.52
C LEU A 75 -13.65 -6.91 -1.42
N THR A 76 -13.84 -6.77 -2.74
CA THR A 76 -12.74 -6.65 -3.70
C THR A 76 -11.95 -5.36 -3.47
N PHE A 77 -12.62 -4.25 -3.16
CA PHE A 77 -11.98 -2.99 -2.79
C PHE A 77 -11.06 -3.16 -1.58
N ILE A 78 -11.54 -3.78 -0.50
CA ILE A 78 -10.73 -4.05 0.70
C ILE A 78 -9.57 -4.98 0.38
N ALA A 79 -9.78 -6.02 -0.44
CA ALA A 79 -8.72 -6.94 -0.84
C ALA A 79 -7.60 -6.24 -1.64
N ILE A 80 -7.96 -5.41 -2.63
CA ILE A 80 -6.99 -4.61 -3.40
C ILE A 80 -6.25 -3.63 -2.48
N ALA A 81 -6.96 -2.96 -1.58
CA ALA A 81 -6.37 -2.03 -0.63
C ALA A 81 -5.38 -2.72 0.32
N ALA A 82 -5.74 -3.89 0.86
CA ALA A 82 -4.88 -4.69 1.72
C ALA A 82 -3.63 -5.22 0.97
N ALA A 83 -3.82 -5.73 -0.25
CA ALA A 83 -2.73 -6.22 -1.09
C ALA A 83 -1.75 -5.09 -1.46
N TRP A 84 -2.26 -3.90 -1.80
CA TRP A 84 -1.43 -2.72 -2.04
C TRP A 84 -0.67 -2.29 -0.78
N GLY A 85 -1.34 -2.26 0.37
CA GLY A 85 -0.71 -1.96 1.65
C GLY A 85 0.46 -2.90 1.93
N LEU A 86 0.26 -4.22 1.76
CA LEU A 86 1.29 -5.23 1.93
C LEU A 86 2.47 -5.01 0.96
N ALA A 87 2.20 -4.81 -0.32
CA ALA A 87 3.23 -4.56 -1.32
C ALA A 87 4.05 -3.30 -1.00
N PHE A 88 3.39 -2.24 -0.53
CA PHE A 88 4.05 -0.97 -0.20
C PHE A 88 4.90 -1.06 1.07
N THR A 89 4.48 -1.82 2.09
CA THR A 89 5.22 -1.93 3.36
C THR A 89 6.60 -2.56 3.19
N GLY A 90 6.82 -3.39 2.18
CA GLY A 90 8.13 -3.98 1.89
C GLY A 90 9.24 -2.94 1.74
N PHE A 91 8.95 -1.79 1.12
CA PHE A 91 9.97 -0.77 0.88
C PHE A 91 10.48 -0.08 2.18
N PRO A 92 9.64 0.47 3.07
CA PRO A 92 10.10 0.97 4.37
C PRO A 92 10.80 -0.09 5.22
N TYR A 93 10.33 -1.35 5.19
CA TYR A 93 10.98 -2.45 5.92
C TYR A 93 12.38 -2.74 5.39
N PHE A 94 12.56 -2.78 4.07
CA PHE A 94 13.88 -2.90 3.46
C PHE A 94 14.83 -1.80 3.95
N VAL A 95 14.38 -0.54 3.94
CA VAL A 95 15.19 0.58 4.42
C VAL A 95 15.51 0.45 5.90
N ALA A 96 14.53 0.04 6.73
CA ALA A 96 14.70 -0.17 8.17
C ALA A 96 15.77 -1.23 8.46
N LEU A 97 15.66 -2.39 7.82
CA LEU A 97 16.60 -3.52 8.01
C LEU A 97 18.01 -3.19 7.53
N LYS A 98 18.12 -2.43 6.43
CA LYS A 98 19.44 -2.10 5.84
C LYS A 98 20.16 -0.97 6.57
N THR A 99 19.42 0.02 7.08
CA THR A 99 20.02 1.24 7.63
C THR A 99 20.01 1.30 9.14
N GLY A 100 19.04 0.66 9.80
CA GLY A 100 18.81 0.77 11.25
C GLY A 100 18.57 2.22 11.72
N ASN A 101 18.19 3.13 10.79
CA ASN A 101 18.08 4.56 11.03
C ASN A 101 16.64 5.05 10.83
N PRO A 102 15.97 5.57 11.88
CA PRO A 102 14.60 6.07 11.78
C PRO A 102 14.43 7.20 10.75
N ALA A 103 15.44 8.07 10.59
CA ALA A 103 15.38 9.15 9.61
C ALA A 103 15.37 8.61 8.17
N ALA A 104 16.11 7.54 7.89
CA ALA A 104 16.12 6.91 6.58
C ALA A 104 14.78 6.21 6.27
N VAL A 105 14.11 5.65 7.27
CA VAL A 105 12.80 4.99 7.12
C VAL A 105 11.69 5.96 6.69
N ASN A 106 11.82 7.23 6.98
CA ASN A 106 10.87 8.26 6.53
C ASN A 106 11.09 8.70 5.08
N SER A 107 12.25 8.42 4.49
CA SER A 107 12.56 8.81 3.10
C SER A 107 11.63 8.18 2.04
N PRO A 108 11.17 6.93 2.15
CA PRO A 108 10.16 6.36 1.27
C PRO A 108 8.88 7.19 1.18
N PHE A 109 8.44 7.75 2.30
CA PHE A 109 7.26 8.60 2.32
C PHE A 109 7.46 9.89 1.52
N LEU A 110 8.63 10.52 1.66
CA LEU A 110 8.97 11.74 0.90
C LEU A 110 9.02 11.48 -0.61
N ILE A 111 9.53 10.32 -1.02
CA ILE A 111 9.57 9.91 -2.43
C ILE A 111 8.16 9.58 -2.93
N PHE A 112 7.38 8.85 -2.13
CA PHE A 112 6.04 8.41 -2.51
C PHE A 112 5.04 9.56 -2.58
N PHE A 113 5.21 10.61 -1.78
CA PHE A 113 4.29 11.74 -1.72
C PHE A 113 4.10 12.43 -3.09
N PRO A 114 5.14 12.81 -3.84
CA PRO A 114 4.99 13.31 -5.20
C PRO A 114 4.29 12.31 -6.12
N PHE A 115 4.63 11.02 -6.03
CA PHE A 115 3.99 9.99 -6.86
C PHE A 115 2.49 9.88 -6.59
N ALA A 116 2.04 10.05 -5.35
CA ALA A 116 0.63 10.05 -5.00
C ALA A 116 -0.13 11.24 -5.59
N PHE A 117 0.54 12.38 -5.79
CA PHE A 117 -0.04 13.57 -6.42
C PHE A 117 0.07 13.55 -7.96
N LEU A 118 1.08 12.87 -8.51
CA LEU A 118 1.29 12.68 -9.95
C LEU A 118 0.46 11.51 -10.52
N THR A 119 -0.67 11.20 -9.88
CA THR A 119 -1.61 10.16 -10.33
C THR A 119 -2.98 10.78 -10.59
N SER A 120 -3.89 9.97 -11.13
CA SER A 120 -5.31 10.31 -11.28
C SER A 120 -6.09 10.44 -9.95
N THR A 121 -5.40 10.73 -8.84
CA THR A 121 -6.02 10.80 -7.50
C THR A 121 -7.12 11.86 -7.42
N PHE A 122 -6.90 13.03 -8.00
CA PHE A 122 -7.83 14.16 -7.93
C PHE A 122 -8.60 14.41 -9.23
N LEU A 123 -8.05 13.99 -10.38
CA LEU A 123 -8.63 14.24 -11.70
C LEU A 123 -8.63 12.96 -12.52
N PRO A 124 -9.67 12.70 -13.34
CA PRO A 124 -9.65 11.64 -14.31
C PRO A 124 -8.47 11.79 -15.29
N ARG A 125 -7.97 10.68 -15.86
CA ARG A 125 -6.82 10.71 -16.77
C ARG A 125 -6.99 11.70 -17.92
N ASP A 126 -8.19 11.80 -18.44
CA ASP A 126 -8.54 12.67 -19.59
C ASP A 126 -8.44 14.17 -19.27
N ALA A 127 -8.48 14.54 -17.98
CA ALA A 127 -8.36 15.91 -17.50
C ALA A 127 -6.92 16.31 -17.14
N LEU A 128 -5.97 15.37 -17.22
CA LEU A 128 -4.56 15.62 -16.94
C LEU A 128 -3.86 16.21 -18.17
N SER A 129 -2.87 17.09 -17.97
CA SER A 129 -2.01 17.55 -19.07
C SER A 129 -1.21 16.39 -19.67
N SER A 130 -0.86 16.48 -20.94
CA SER A 130 -0.23 15.39 -21.70
C SER A 130 1.01 14.79 -21.04
N TRP A 131 1.91 15.61 -20.52
CA TRP A 131 3.11 15.15 -19.81
C TRP A 131 2.77 14.40 -18.50
N LEU A 132 1.70 14.81 -17.83
CA LEU A 132 1.26 14.18 -16.58
C LEU A 132 0.58 12.83 -16.84
N GLN A 133 -0.11 12.70 -18.00
CA GLN A 133 -0.64 11.41 -18.45
C GLN A 133 0.48 10.40 -18.71
N ASP A 134 1.59 10.82 -19.32
CA ASP A 134 2.74 9.95 -19.57
C ASP A 134 3.39 9.48 -18.27
N VAL A 135 3.57 10.37 -17.29
CA VAL A 135 4.08 10.01 -15.95
C VAL A 135 3.11 9.05 -15.25
N ALA A 136 1.79 9.31 -15.32
CA ALA A 136 0.77 8.48 -14.69
C ALA A 136 0.74 7.04 -15.26
N ARG A 137 1.12 6.84 -16.53
CA ARG A 137 1.22 5.49 -17.15
C ARG A 137 2.30 4.60 -16.51
N PHE A 138 3.39 5.19 -16.03
CA PHE A 138 4.47 4.43 -15.35
C PHE A 138 4.23 4.28 -13.85
N ASN A 139 3.23 4.95 -13.31
CA ASN A 139 2.97 4.96 -11.88
C ASN A 139 2.03 3.80 -11.47
N PRO A 140 2.49 2.80 -10.70
CA PRO A 140 1.65 1.68 -10.28
C PRO A 140 0.44 2.13 -9.44
N VAL A 141 0.56 3.25 -8.72
CA VAL A 141 -0.53 3.81 -7.92
C VAL A 141 -1.74 4.18 -8.78
N THR A 142 -1.50 4.61 -10.02
CA THR A 142 -2.57 4.97 -10.96
C THR A 142 -3.48 3.77 -11.25
N TYR A 143 -2.90 2.63 -11.57
CA TYR A 143 -3.66 1.40 -11.87
C TYR A 143 -4.45 0.90 -10.67
N VAL A 144 -3.86 0.98 -9.47
CA VAL A 144 -4.57 0.61 -8.24
C VAL A 144 -5.75 1.55 -7.98
N LEU A 145 -5.57 2.86 -8.18
CA LEU A 145 -6.65 3.83 -7.98
C LEU A 145 -7.77 3.68 -9.02
N ASP A 146 -7.43 3.42 -10.27
CA ASP A 146 -8.44 3.22 -11.33
C ASP A 146 -9.25 1.95 -11.06
N GLY A 147 -8.61 0.83 -10.68
CA GLY A 147 -9.31 -0.38 -10.25
C GLY A 147 -10.21 -0.19 -9.03
N LEU A 148 -9.78 0.61 -8.04
CA LEU A 148 -10.63 0.95 -6.89
C LEU A 148 -11.79 1.86 -7.27
N ARG A 149 -11.59 2.77 -8.22
CA ARG A 149 -12.62 3.70 -8.70
C ARG A 149 -13.67 2.99 -9.54
N SER A 150 -13.26 2.04 -10.40
CA SER A 150 -14.21 1.27 -11.20
C SER A 150 -15.23 0.53 -10.32
N LEU A 151 -14.78 -0.06 -9.21
CA LEU A 151 -15.66 -0.75 -8.26
C LEU A 151 -16.69 0.19 -7.61
N GLN A 152 -16.37 1.47 -7.45
CA GLN A 152 -17.27 2.46 -6.83
C GLN A 152 -18.27 3.05 -7.82
N THR A 153 -17.81 3.43 -9.01
CA THR A 153 -18.59 4.26 -9.94
C THR A 153 -18.82 3.61 -11.31
N GLY A 154 -17.89 2.79 -11.79
CA GLY A 154 -17.90 2.20 -13.14
C GLY A 154 -18.54 0.82 -13.23
N GLY A 155 -18.69 0.11 -12.10
CA GLY A 155 -19.11 -1.28 -12.09
C GLY A 155 -17.93 -2.27 -12.14
N TRP A 156 -18.22 -3.52 -12.50
CA TRP A 156 -17.20 -4.57 -12.64
C TRP A 156 -16.43 -4.40 -13.94
N ASP A 157 -15.28 -3.76 -13.91
CA ASP A 157 -14.31 -3.74 -15.02
C ASP A 157 -13.16 -4.72 -14.74
N GLY A 158 -13.23 -5.90 -15.35
CA GLY A 158 -12.22 -6.95 -15.18
C GLY A 158 -10.83 -6.54 -15.67
N ALA A 159 -10.73 -5.64 -16.66
CA ALA A 159 -9.45 -5.17 -17.18
C ALA A 159 -8.76 -4.24 -16.17
N GLU A 160 -9.47 -3.29 -15.59
CA GLU A 160 -8.92 -2.36 -14.59
C GLU A 160 -8.53 -3.09 -13.30
N ILE A 161 -9.35 -4.06 -12.85
CA ILE A 161 -9.04 -4.89 -11.68
C ILE A 161 -7.79 -5.75 -11.94
N ALA A 162 -7.67 -6.35 -13.13
CA ALA A 162 -6.49 -7.14 -13.49
C ALA A 162 -5.23 -6.28 -13.57
N GLN A 163 -5.32 -5.06 -14.13
CA GLN A 163 -4.19 -4.11 -14.16
C GLN A 163 -3.77 -3.68 -12.75
N ALA A 164 -4.72 -3.44 -11.85
CA ALA A 164 -4.43 -3.16 -10.45
C ALA A 164 -3.71 -4.33 -9.79
N ALA A 165 -4.18 -5.57 -9.99
CA ALA A 165 -3.56 -6.76 -9.44
C ALA A 165 -2.13 -6.97 -9.99
N LEU A 166 -1.91 -6.76 -11.29
CA LEU A 166 -0.58 -6.81 -11.91
C LEU A 166 0.36 -5.74 -11.37
N ALA A 167 -0.12 -4.51 -11.20
CA ALA A 167 0.67 -3.43 -10.62
C ALA A 167 1.08 -3.75 -9.17
N ILE A 168 0.17 -4.30 -8.37
CA ILE A 168 0.45 -4.75 -7.00
C ILE A 168 1.47 -5.89 -6.99
N ALA A 169 1.29 -6.89 -7.85
CA ALA A 169 2.17 -8.06 -7.91
C ALA A 169 3.58 -7.67 -8.34
N THR A 170 3.73 -6.83 -9.35
CA THR A 170 5.04 -6.37 -9.84
C THR A 170 5.74 -5.49 -8.80
N PHE A 171 5.05 -4.53 -8.22
CA PHE A 171 5.61 -3.67 -7.18
C PHE A 171 5.96 -4.48 -5.92
N GLY A 172 5.08 -5.37 -5.49
CA GLY A 172 5.32 -6.29 -4.37
C GLY A 172 6.51 -7.19 -4.62
N ALA A 173 6.61 -7.82 -5.80
CA ALA A 173 7.76 -8.65 -6.15
C ALA A 173 9.08 -7.88 -6.05
N ILE A 174 9.12 -6.64 -6.53
CA ILE A 174 10.32 -5.78 -6.44
C ILE A 174 10.66 -5.49 -4.97
N THR A 175 9.68 -5.06 -4.17
CA THR A 175 9.93 -4.69 -2.77
C THR A 175 10.32 -5.90 -1.91
N PHE A 176 9.72 -7.07 -2.12
CA PHE A 176 10.05 -8.29 -1.40
C PHE A 176 11.40 -8.90 -1.81
N THR A 177 11.80 -8.78 -3.08
CA THR A 177 13.14 -9.24 -3.50
C THR A 177 14.26 -8.36 -2.97
N MET A 178 13.95 -7.12 -2.58
CA MET A 178 14.90 -6.20 -1.94
C MET A 178 15.08 -6.48 -0.43
N CYS A 179 14.08 -7.08 0.24
CA CYS A 179 14.13 -7.44 1.66
C CYS A 179 14.90 -8.74 1.92
#